data_e71871802dbc5fd5b05ce28eb0bf0b80
#
_entry.id   e71871802dbc5fd5b05ce28eb0bf0b80
#
_cell.length_a   1.000
_cell.length_b   1.000
_cell.length_c   1.000
_cell.angle_alpha   90.00
_cell.angle_beta   90.00
_cell.angle_gamma   90.00
#
_symmetry.space_group_name_H-M   'P 1'
#
loop_
_entity.id
_entity.type
_entity.pdbx_description
1 polymer ?
#
loop_
_entity_poly.entity_id
_entity_poly.type
_entity_poly.pdbx_seq_one_letter_code
_entity_poly.pdbx_strand_id
1 'polypeptide(L)'
;MIADYIVVTSCGFINETTKMALEQIERVKKYSAKIIVTGCVPDTDIEKLKSIFSGIVIRNTELEKFDDIFGKFHKLKDIPDVHDMAWGSKYFCVEVSRGCPENCSYCATRWAVGKLHSKPVEKCVSEIKLFNESNADKVVINGDNVGAYGLDIGESFGSLIQELPLVENGYSALIDSLHPKWLLKYYDSILDAAQKNTLGMIVSAIQSGSERIIKLMRRKADMNQLKKAFLELKKVSPQLILGTEVIIGFPTETDTELEESIKFVLDTKIDWGHLFIFSPKDGTEAAAMEEQVDENIKIKRINHFIEQLKANDYLVHKEEKSQAVIFCRKEVCMKSREADNVFWKHCFDTICPNEQGKRNY
;
A
#
# COMPACT_ATOMS: atom_id res chain seq x y z
N MET A 1 25.73 -22.68 -7.56
CA MET A 1 26.19 -21.29 -7.29
C MET A 1 26.28 -21.13 -5.79
N ILE A 2 27.40 -20.74 -5.23
CA ILE A 2 27.61 -20.51 -3.80
C ILE A 2 27.50 -18.99 -3.61
N ALA A 3 26.53 -18.53 -2.81
CA ALA A 3 26.39 -17.12 -2.49
C ALA A 3 27.21 -16.79 -1.23
N ASP A 4 27.93 -15.67 -1.24
CA ASP A 4 28.66 -15.17 -0.06
C ASP A 4 27.70 -14.53 0.95
N TYR A 5 26.62 -13.94 0.46
CA TYR A 5 25.59 -13.24 1.25
C TYR A 5 24.18 -13.65 0.83
N ILE A 6 23.27 -13.69 1.81
CA ILE A 6 21.82 -13.78 1.63
C ILE A 6 21.21 -12.56 2.30
N VAL A 7 20.53 -11.72 1.52
CA VAL A 7 19.78 -10.58 2.04
C VAL A 7 18.31 -10.98 2.19
N VAL A 8 17.76 -10.87 3.39
CA VAL A 8 16.35 -11.14 3.68
C VAL A 8 15.66 -9.84 4.00
N THR A 9 14.77 -9.40 3.10
CA THR A 9 13.89 -8.26 3.35
C THR A 9 12.65 -8.74 4.09
N SER A 10 12.34 -8.15 5.23
CA SER A 10 11.32 -8.60 6.16
C SER A 10 10.15 -7.63 6.26
N CYS A 11 8.92 -8.14 6.20
CA CYS A 11 7.71 -7.35 6.38
C CYS A 11 7.21 -7.45 7.83
N GLY A 12 6.96 -6.29 8.47
CA GLY A 12 6.43 -6.17 9.83
C GLY A 12 5.04 -5.51 9.88
N PHE A 13 4.30 -5.54 8.77
CA PHE A 13 3.02 -4.84 8.62
C PHE A 13 1.94 -5.38 9.57
N ILE A 14 1.74 -6.70 9.59
CA ILE A 14 0.85 -7.42 10.50
C ILE A 14 1.61 -8.57 11.16
N ASN A 15 1.03 -9.19 12.20
CA ASN A 15 1.70 -10.29 12.93
C ASN A 15 1.97 -11.50 12.04
N GLU A 16 1.07 -11.81 11.09
CA GLU A 16 1.23 -12.91 10.14
C GLU A 16 2.43 -12.68 9.23
N THR A 17 2.61 -11.48 8.68
CA THR A 17 3.77 -11.17 7.83
C THR A 17 5.07 -11.16 8.64
N THR A 18 5.04 -10.69 9.90
CA THR A 18 6.18 -10.82 10.81
C THR A 18 6.55 -12.29 11.02
N LYS A 19 5.56 -13.16 11.31
CA LYS A 19 5.79 -14.60 11.49
C LYS A 19 6.41 -15.23 10.24
N MET A 20 5.86 -14.94 9.06
CA MET A 20 6.41 -15.43 7.80
C MET A 20 7.85 -14.97 7.56
N ALA A 21 8.18 -13.72 7.90
CA ALA A 21 9.53 -13.18 7.78
C ALA A 21 10.49 -13.89 8.72
N LEU A 22 10.11 -14.13 9.97
CA LEU A 22 10.91 -14.87 10.95
C LEU A 22 11.15 -16.34 10.52
N GLU A 23 10.12 -17.01 10.02
CA GLU A 23 10.23 -18.36 9.44
C GLU A 23 11.17 -18.40 8.23
N GLN A 24 11.13 -17.38 7.37
CA GLN A 24 12.06 -17.25 6.24
C GLN A 24 13.50 -17.07 6.70
N ILE A 25 13.73 -16.24 7.73
CA ILE A 25 15.06 -16.05 8.33
C ILE A 25 15.58 -17.39 8.90
N GLU A 26 14.74 -18.12 9.63
CA GLU A 26 15.12 -19.45 10.14
C GLU A 26 15.48 -20.41 8.99
N ARG A 27 14.70 -20.43 7.95
CA ARG A 27 14.90 -21.32 6.79
C ARG A 27 16.22 -21.08 6.06
N VAL A 28 16.70 -19.82 5.99
CA VAL A 28 17.95 -19.51 5.29
C VAL A 28 19.20 -19.78 6.11
N LYS A 29 19.11 -19.96 7.42
CA LYS A 29 20.25 -20.29 8.30
C LYS A 29 20.96 -21.60 7.96
N LYS A 30 20.30 -22.51 7.24
CA LYS A 30 20.92 -23.76 6.76
C LYS A 30 22.02 -23.54 5.73
N TYR A 31 22.11 -22.36 5.13
CA TYR A 31 23.14 -22.04 4.13
C TYR A 31 24.38 -21.46 4.79
N SER A 32 25.56 -21.69 4.21
CA SER A 32 26.85 -21.19 4.70
C SER A 32 27.09 -19.71 4.41
N ALA A 33 26.20 -19.05 3.68
CA ALA A 33 26.29 -17.63 3.37
C ALA A 33 26.10 -16.75 4.62
N LYS A 34 26.71 -15.56 4.63
CA LYS A 34 26.42 -14.54 5.63
C LYS A 34 25.02 -13.98 5.39
N ILE A 35 24.20 -13.97 6.44
CA ILE A 35 22.82 -13.48 6.34
C ILE A 35 22.77 -12.03 6.79
N ILE A 36 22.10 -11.20 6.01
CA ILE A 36 21.75 -9.81 6.34
C ILE A 36 20.22 -9.73 6.40
N VAL A 37 19.69 -9.28 7.53
CA VAL A 37 18.25 -9.02 7.68
C VAL A 37 17.97 -7.53 7.60
N THR A 38 17.03 -7.15 6.76
CA THR A 38 16.57 -5.76 6.58
C THR A 38 15.05 -5.70 6.48
N GLY A 39 14.48 -4.53 6.16
CA GLY A 39 13.03 -4.32 6.07
C GLY A 39 12.42 -3.83 7.38
N CYS A 40 11.14 -4.10 7.61
CA CYS A 40 10.39 -3.52 8.73
C CYS A 40 10.61 -4.24 10.07
N VAL A 41 10.78 -5.57 10.08
CA VAL A 41 10.90 -6.36 11.33
C VAL A 41 12.01 -5.87 12.27
N PRO A 42 13.18 -5.39 11.80
CA PRO A 42 14.20 -4.78 12.66
C PRO A 42 13.72 -3.61 13.52
N ASP A 43 12.64 -2.94 13.12
CA ASP A 43 12.08 -1.79 13.85
C ASP A 43 10.74 -2.10 14.52
N THR A 44 9.94 -2.99 13.94
CA THR A 44 8.60 -3.32 14.45
C THR A 44 8.59 -4.46 15.46
N ASP A 45 9.53 -5.41 15.37
CA ASP A 45 9.54 -6.65 16.16
C ASP A 45 10.99 -7.07 16.52
N ILE A 46 11.83 -6.13 16.92
CA ILE A 46 13.28 -6.36 17.14
C ILE A 46 13.56 -7.47 18.16
N GLU A 47 12.79 -7.57 19.24
CA GLU A 47 13.00 -8.59 20.27
C GLU A 47 12.69 -10.00 19.76
N LYS A 48 11.64 -10.13 18.93
CA LYS A 48 11.33 -11.39 18.24
C LYS A 48 12.46 -11.76 17.27
N LEU A 49 13.00 -10.78 16.54
CA LEU A 49 14.13 -11.00 15.64
C LEU A 49 15.38 -11.46 16.41
N LYS A 50 15.76 -10.76 17.48
CA LYS A 50 16.94 -11.11 18.31
C LYS A 50 16.84 -12.49 18.94
N SER A 51 15.62 -12.96 19.25
CA SER A 51 15.43 -14.29 19.84
C SER A 51 15.82 -15.43 18.89
N ILE A 52 15.81 -15.17 17.58
CA ILE A 52 16.12 -16.16 16.55
C ILE A 52 17.37 -15.83 15.74
N PHE A 53 17.84 -14.59 15.70
CA PHE A 53 18.91 -14.16 14.81
C PHE A 53 19.89 -13.20 15.48
N SER A 54 21.20 -13.53 15.40
CA SER A 54 22.31 -12.73 15.95
C SER A 54 23.29 -12.21 14.88
N GLY A 55 22.90 -12.28 13.58
CA GLY A 55 23.74 -11.84 12.47
C GLY A 55 23.61 -10.34 12.16
N ILE A 56 23.93 -9.97 10.92
CA ILE A 56 23.90 -8.58 10.47
C ILE A 56 22.46 -8.12 10.29
N VAL A 57 22.10 -7.02 10.96
CA VAL A 57 20.80 -6.36 10.85
C VAL A 57 21.01 -4.94 10.34
N ILE A 58 20.35 -4.57 9.24
CA ILE A 58 20.37 -3.22 8.66
C ILE A 58 18.94 -2.70 8.64
N ARG A 59 18.66 -1.62 9.35
CA ARG A 59 17.35 -0.99 9.40
C ARG A 59 17.07 -0.21 8.12
N ASN A 60 15.80 0.00 7.77
CA ASN A 60 15.43 0.84 6.62
C ASN A 60 15.93 2.29 6.74
N THR A 61 16.12 2.78 7.95
CA THR A 61 16.68 4.11 8.22
C THR A 61 18.22 4.16 8.19
N GLU A 62 18.89 3.04 7.92
CA GLU A 62 20.35 2.87 7.96
C GLU A 62 20.87 2.14 6.71
N LEU A 63 20.19 2.31 5.57
CA LEU A 63 20.52 1.58 4.34
C LEU A 63 21.94 1.87 3.82
N GLU A 64 22.52 3.04 4.16
CA GLU A 64 23.91 3.37 3.85
C GLU A 64 24.92 2.35 4.41
N LYS A 65 24.57 1.58 5.45
CA LYS A 65 25.40 0.49 5.97
C LYS A 65 25.62 -0.66 4.97
N PHE A 66 24.79 -0.74 3.91
CA PHE A 66 25.08 -1.66 2.81
C PHE A 66 26.37 -1.29 2.08
N ASP A 67 26.74 -0.02 2.04
CA ASP A 67 28.00 0.43 1.45
C ASP A 67 29.24 -0.05 2.21
N ASP A 68 29.14 -0.29 3.54
CA ASP A 68 30.22 -0.89 4.33
C ASP A 68 30.52 -2.33 3.89
N ILE A 69 29.52 -3.03 3.36
CA ILE A 69 29.62 -4.42 2.93
C ILE A 69 29.91 -4.53 1.44
N PHE A 70 29.17 -3.78 0.62
CA PHE A 70 29.14 -3.91 -0.84
C PHE A 70 29.76 -2.73 -1.60
N GLY A 71 30.11 -1.62 -0.93
CA GLY A 71 30.52 -0.37 -1.57
C GLY A 71 31.80 -0.45 -2.41
N LYS A 72 32.61 -1.52 -2.24
CA LYS A 72 33.74 -1.82 -3.14
C LYS A 72 33.30 -2.34 -4.52
N PHE A 73 32.04 -2.80 -4.66
CA PHE A 73 31.46 -3.25 -5.91
C PHE A 73 30.51 -2.19 -6.49
N HIS A 74 29.54 -1.77 -5.69
CA HIS A 74 28.55 -0.75 -6.02
C HIS A 74 28.18 0.02 -4.76
N LYS A 75 28.04 1.36 -4.88
CA LYS A 75 27.53 2.18 -3.78
C LYS A 75 26.04 2.37 -3.94
N LEU A 76 25.32 2.44 -2.81
CA LEU A 76 23.87 2.61 -2.79
C LEU A 76 23.43 3.82 -3.62
N LYS A 77 24.17 4.95 -3.52
CA LYS A 77 23.90 6.18 -4.27
C LYS A 77 24.00 6.05 -5.80
N ASP A 78 24.72 5.02 -6.28
CA ASP A 78 24.93 4.76 -7.71
C ASP A 78 23.84 3.80 -8.27
N ILE A 79 22.98 3.27 -7.41
CA ILE A 79 21.83 2.46 -7.79
C ILE A 79 20.69 3.39 -8.17
N PRO A 80 20.11 3.28 -9.38
CA PRO A 80 18.99 4.12 -9.76
C PRO A 80 17.80 3.95 -8.80
N ASP A 81 17.18 5.08 -8.40
CA ASP A 81 15.94 5.09 -7.59
C ASP A 81 14.68 4.72 -8.40
N VAL A 82 14.89 4.31 -9.64
CA VAL A 82 13.82 3.95 -10.58
C VAL A 82 13.88 2.45 -10.79
N HIS A 83 12.78 1.76 -10.49
CA HIS A 83 12.73 0.31 -10.55
C HIS A 83 11.59 -0.16 -11.45
N ASP A 84 11.90 -1.12 -12.32
CA ASP A 84 10.88 -2.03 -12.82
C ASP A 84 10.36 -2.83 -11.62
N MET A 85 9.13 -2.57 -11.19
CA MET A 85 8.57 -3.33 -10.08
C MET A 85 8.45 -4.80 -10.46
N ALA A 86 8.93 -5.68 -9.55
CA ALA A 86 8.92 -7.13 -9.70
C ALA A 86 7.51 -7.79 -9.83
N TRP A 87 6.47 -7.01 -10.00
CA TRP A 87 5.10 -7.45 -10.25
C TRP A 87 4.86 -7.68 -11.75
N GLY A 88 5.81 -8.36 -12.39
CA GLY A 88 5.67 -8.82 -13.77
C GLY A 88 6.15 -7.87 -14.85
N SER A 89 7.23 -7.12 -14.63
CA SER A 89 7.98 -6.33 -15.65
C SER A 89 7.22 -5.21 -16.39
N LYS A 90 6.04 -4.80 -15.93
CA LYS A 90 5.18 -3.86 -16.64
C LYS A 90 4.85 -2.58 -15.86
N TYR A 91 5.43 -2.41 -14.68
CA TYR A 91 5.26 -1.21 -13.86
C TYR A 91 6.57 -0.48 -13.71
N PHE A 92 6.55 0.81 -14.00
CA PHE A 92 7.62 1.73 -13.74
C PHE A 92 7.32 2.49 -12.46
N CYS A 93 8.04 2.19 -11.40
CA CYS A 93 7.80 2.81 -10.10
C CYS A 93 8.71 4.02 -9.90
N VAL A 94 8.12 5.15 -9.60
CA VAL A 94 8.84 6.36 -9.16
C VAL A 94 8.53 6.58 -7.69
N GLU A 95 9.51 6.32 -6.85
CA GLU A 95 9.43 6.65 -5.44
C GLU A 95 9.70 8.15 -5.27
N VAL A 96 8.65 8.91 -4.91
CA VAL A 96 8.74 10.38 -4.77
C VAL A 96 9.15 10.80 -3.36
N SER A 97 8.87 9.97 -2.36
CA SER A 97 9.28 10.21 -0.96
C SER A 97 9.35 8.92 -0.16
N ARG A 98 10.17 8.92 0.88
CA ARG A 98 10.22 7.88 1.94
C ARG A 98 9.82 8.50 3.27
N GLY A 99 9.33 7.65 4.18
CA GLY A 99 8.95 8.07 5.51
C GLY A 99 7.53 8.62 5.58
N CYS A 100 6.97 8.60 6.80
CA CYS A 100 5.59 9.01 7.03
C CYS A 100 5.50 9.93 8.25
N PRO A 101 4.99 11.17 8.10
CA PRO A 101 4.85 12.10 9.21
C PRO A 101 3.59 11.86 10.07
N GLU A 102 2.78 10.85 9.71
CA GLU A 102 1.54 10.57 10.43
C GLU A 102 1.81 9.80 11.73
N ASN A 103 0.84 9.87 12.61
CA ASN A 103 0.88 9.23 13.93
C ASN A 103 -0.34 8.34 14.15
N CYS A 104 -0.65 7.47 13.18
CA CYS A 104 -1.77 6.54 13.28
C CYS A 104 -1.57 5.60 14.47
N SER A 105 -2.59 5.45 15.33
CA SER A 105 -2.51 4.71 16.59
C SER A 105 -2.19 3.22 16.44
N TYR A 106 -2.46 2.65 15.27
CA TYR A 106 -2.24 1.22 14.97
C TYR A 106 -0.95 0.93 14.21
N CYS A 107 -0.27 1.95 13.67
CA CYS A 107 0.80 1.75 12.69
C CYS A 107 2.17 1.60 13.36
N ALA A 108 2.74 0.39 13.30
CA ALA A 108 4.13 0.13 13.68
C ALA A 108 5.12 0.42 12.56
N THR A 109 4.68 0.33 11.30
CA THR A 109 5.52 0.55 10.11
C THR A 109 6.19 1.93 10.10
N ARG A 110 5.56 2.94 10.71
CA ARG A 110 6.12 4.30 10.85
C ARG A 110 7.50 4.32 11.52
N TRP A 111 7.82 3.34 12.37
CA TRP A 111 9.14 3.24 13.00
C TRP A 111 10.21 2.77 12.02
N ALA A 112 9.81 1.89 11.10
CA ALA A 112 10.70 1.36 10.08
C ALA A 112 10.94 2.32 8.91
N VAL A 113 9.92 3.10 8.52
CA VAL A 113 10.05 4.02 7.39
C VAL A 113 10.69 5.36 7.78
N GLY A 114 10.61 5.73 9.06
CA GLY A 114 11.28 6.92 9.61
C GLY A 114 10.63 8.25 9.22
N LYS A 115 11.46 9.31 9.25
CA LYS A 115 11.04 10.68 8.89
C LYS A 115 10.82 10.83 7.39
N LEU A 116 9.95 11.77 7.02
CA LEU A 116 9.71 12.11 5.63
C LEU A 116 10.98 12.65 4.97
N HIS A 117 11.29 12.15 3.79
CA HIS A 117 12.34 12.58 2.88
C HIS A 117 11.78 12.58 1.46
N SER A 118 11.57 13.76 0.91
CA SER A 118 10.99 13.94 -0.43
C SER A 118 12.09 14.24 -1.46
N LYS A 119 11.90 13.77 -2.69
CA LYS A 119 12.72 14.17 -3.82
C LYS A 119 12.25 15.52 -4.37
N PRO A 120 13.14 16.37 -4.93
CA PRO A 120 12.72 17.57 -5.66
C PRO A 120 11.76 17.22 -6.81
N VAL A 121 10.78 18.10 -7.09
CA VAL A 121 9.78 17.90 -8.15
C VAL A 121 10.44 17.62 -9.50
N GLU A 122 11.47 18.40 -9.85
CA GLU A 122 12.17 18.25 -11.13
C GLU A 122 12.79 16.85 -11.28
N LYS A 123 13.31 16.28 -10.18
CA LYS A 123 13.84 14.92 -10.18
C LYS A 123 12.71 13.91 -10.41
N CYS A 124 11.60 14.04 -9.69
CA CYS A 124 10.42 13.16 -9.87
C CYS A 124 9.90 13.20 -11.32
N VAL A 125 9.73 14.41 -11.88
CA VAL A 125 9.27 14.60 -13.26
C VAL A 125 10.27 14.02 -14.27
N SER A 126 11.58 14.20 -14.05
CA SER A 126 12.59 13.60 -14.93
C SER A 126 12.59 12.08 -14.90
N GLU A 127 12.42 11.48 -13.73
CA GLU A 127 12.28 10.03 -13.58
C GLU A 127 10.99 9.50 -14.25
N ILE A 128 9.87 10.21 -14.10
CA ILE A 128 8.61 9.83 -14.78
C ILE A 128 8.76 9.88 -16.31
N LYS A 129 9.57 10.82 -16.85
CA LYS A 129 9.84 10.87 -18.30
C LYS A 129 10.62 9.67 -18.80
N LEU A 130 11.46 9.05 -17.97
CA LEU A 130 12.15 7.81 -18.33
C LEU A 130 11.19 6.63 -18.56
N PHE A 131 9.96 6.71 -18.06
CA PHE A 131 8.92 5.72 -18.36
C PHE A 131 8.70 5.57 -19.86
N ASN A 132 8.74 6.66 -20.64
CA ASN A 132 8.55 6.62 -22.10
C ASN A 132 9.65 5.83 -22.83
N GLU A 133 10.81 5.66 -22.19
CA GLU A 133 11.95 4.88 -22.70
C GLU A 133 11.94 3.43 -22.17
N SER A 134 11.06 3.13 -21.22
CA SER A 134 10.93 1.80 -20.61
C SER A 134 9.97 0.91 -21.39
N ASN A 135 10.00 -0.40 -21.13
CA ASN A 135 9.02 -1.36 -21.65
C ASN A 135 7.82 -1.52 -20.69
N ALA A 136 7.66 -0.64 -19.71
CA ALA A 136 6.58 -0.68 -18.76
C ALA A 136 5.27 -0.15 -19.37
N ASP A 137 4.15 -0.70 -18.91
CA ASP A 137 2.81 -0.29 -19.37
C ASP A 137 2.20 0.82 -18.51
N LYS A 138 2.69 1.00 -17.29
CA LYS A 138 2.13 1.92 -16.29
C LYS A 138 3.23 2.58 -15.45
N VAL A 139 3.01 3.83 -15.06
CA VAL A 139 3.84 4.50 -14.07
C VAL A 139 3.12 4.52 -12.72
N VAL A 140 3.82 4.13 -11.66
CA VAL A 140 3.31 4.17 -10.27
C VAL A 140 4.07 5.25 -9.51
N ILE A 141 3.35 6.22 -8.99
CA ILE A 141 3.88 7.22 -8.06
C ILE A 141 3.76 6.65 -6.66
N ASN A 142 4.88 6.36 -6.04
CA ASN A 142 4.95 5.63 -4.78
C ASN A 142 5.66 6.43 -3.66
N GLY A 143 5.33 6.09 -2.43
CA GLY A 143 5.91 6.59 -1.19
C GLY A 143 5.15 6.03 0.01
N ASP A 144 5.74 6.06 1.20
CA ASP A 144 5.06 5.55 2.41
C ASP A 144 3.80 6.35 2.77
N ASN A 145 3.74 7.61 2.35
CA ASN A 145 2.57 8.47 2.38
C ASN A 145 2.70 9.55 1.31
N VAL A 146 2.33 9.21 0.09
CA VAL A 146 2.50 10.06 -1.10
C VAL A 146 1.91 11.46 -0.91
N GLY A 147 0.76 11.56 -0.23
CA GLY A 147 0.11 12.85 0.02
C GLY A 147 0.87 13.80 0.94
N ALA A 148 1.84 13.28 1.70
CA ALA A 148 2.73 14.10 2.54
C ALA A 148 3.96 14.63 1.77
N TYR A 149 4.12 14.23 0.51
CA TYR A 149 5.23 14.65 -0.34
C TYR A 149 5.45 16.16 -0.28
N GLY A 150 6.72 16.56 -0.22
CA GLY A 150 7.16 17.95 -0.31
C GLY A 150 7.12 18.74 0.99
N LEU A 151 6.47 18.24 2.06
CA LEU A 151 6.36 18.98 3.34
C LEU A 151 7.72 19.29 3.97
N ASP A 152 8.73 18.48 3.74
CA ASP A 152 10.09 18.60 4.27
C ASP A 152 11.00 19.48 3.40
N ILE A 153 10.63 19.76 2.17
CA ILE A 153 11.41 20.54 1.20
C ILE A 153 10.70 21.82 0.72
N GLY A 154 9.53 22.16 1.32
CA GLY A 154 8.77 23.36 0.95
C GLY A 154 7.93 23.20 -0.32
N GLU A 155 7.70 21.99 -0.76
CA GLU A 155 6.84 21.64 -1.90
C GLU A 155 5.55 20.96 -1.46
N SER A 156 4.76 20.44 -2.40
CA SER A 156 3.51 19.76 -2.08
C SER A 156 3.14 18.66 -3.07
N PHE A 157 2.37 17.70 -2.61
CA PHE A 157 1.76 16.69 -3.48
C PHE A 157 0.86 17.33 -4.55
N GLY A 158 0.20 18.46 -4.24
CA GLY A 158 -0.59 19.20 -5.21
C GLY A 158 0.25 19.77 -6.35
N SER A 159 1.44 20.34 -6.07
CA SER A 159 2.37 20.81 -7.11
C SER A 159 2.92 19.62 -7.93
N LEU A 160 3.29 18.53 -7.28
CA LEU A 160 3.75 17.34 -7.99
C LEU A 160 2.73 16.81 -8.99
N ILE A 161 1.45 16.69 -8.58
CA ILE A 161 0.37 16.19 -9.47
C ILE A 161 0.19 17.10 -10.70
N GLN A 162 0.32 18.41 -10.54
CA GLN A 162 0.16 19.37 -11.65
C GLN A 162 1.29 19.28 -12.67
N GLU A 163 2.48 18.85 -12.23
CA GLU A 163 3.66 18.65 -13.08
C GLU A 163 3.71 17.23 -13.69
N LEU A 164 2.78 16.34 -13.37
CA LEU A 164 2.76 15.01 -13.97
C LEU A 164 2.60 15.14 -15.50
N PRO A 165 3.54 14.62 -16.28
CA PRO A 165 3.45 14.68 -17.74
C PRO A 165 2.22 13.88 -18.21
N LEU A 166 1.54 14.41 -19.24
CA LEU A 166 0.63 13.60 -20.04
C LEU A 166 1.47 12.46 -20.64
N VAL A 167 1.19 11.25 -20.25
CA VAL A 167 1.88 10.08 -20.79
C VAL A 167 1.34 9.86 -22.20
N GLU A 168 2.21 9.96 -23.21
CA GLU A 168 1.89 9.62 -24.58
C GLU A 168 1.39 8.17 -24.61
N ASN A 169 0.41 7.84 -25.42
CA ASN A 169 -0.26 6.54 -25.52
C ASN A 169 -1.41 6.23 -24.55
N GLY A 170 -1.98 7.22 -23.86
CA GLY A 170 -3.19 7.06 -23.05
C GLY A 170 -2.96 6.36 -21.69
N TYR A 171 -1.71 6.26 -21.23
CA TYR A 171 -1.40 5.78 -19.91
C TYR A 171 -1.46 6.89 -18.86
N SER A 172 -2.05 6.59 -17.74
CA SER A 172 -2.20 7.51 -16.62
C SER A 172 -1.45 6.99 -15.40
N ALA A 173 -0.99 7.92 -14.57
CA ALA A 173 -0.28 7.60 -13.35
C ALA A 173 -1.17 6.89 -12.33
N LEU A 174 -0.61 5.92 -11.62
CA LEU A 174 -1.23 5.25 -10.49
C LEU A 174 -0.68 5.89 -9.21
N ILE A 175 -1.55 6.38 -8.35
CA ILE A 175 -1.19 6.93 -7.04
C ILE A 175 -1.51 5.90 -5.97
N ASP A 176 -0.48 5.38 -5.31
CA ASP A 176 -0.64 4.46 -4.20
C ASP A 176 -0.45 5.21 -2.86
N SER A 177 -1.01 4.63 -1.77
CA SER A 177 -0.80 5.10 -0.39
C SER A 177 -1.14 6.57 -0.12
N LEU A 178 -2.22 7.08 -0.73
CA LEU A 178 -2.73 8.43 -0.49
C LEU A 178 -3.63 8.46 0.77
N HIS A 179 -3.15 9.08 1.85
CA HIS A 179 -3.97 9.24 3.05
C HIS A 179 -5.16 10.18 2.78
N PRO A 180 -6.40 9.85 3.24
CA PRO A 180 -7.63 10.62 2.95
C PRO A 180 -7.55 12.12 3.25
N LYS A 181 -6.86 12.54 4.34
CA LYS A 181 -6.70 13.97 4.63
C LYS A 181 -5.95 14.73 3.54
N TRP A 182 -5.01 14.09 2.87
CA TRP A 182 -4.24 14.69 1.78
C TRP A 182 -5.03 14.70 0.47
N LEU A 183 -5.85 13.66 0.24
CA LEU A 183 -6.82 13.69 -0.86
C LEU A 183 -7.73 14.90 -0.73
N LEU A 184 -8.29 15.14 0.46
CA LEU A 184 -9.15 16.31 0.70
C LEU A 184 -8.37 17.63 0.62
N LYS A 185 -7.15 17.69 1.16
CA LYS A 185 -6.32 18.91 1.12
C LYS A 185 -5.96 19.34 -0.30
N TYR A 186 -5.64 18.38 -1.16
CA TYR A 186 -5.22 18.64 -2.55
C TYR A 186 -6.30 18.29 -3.57
N TYR A 187 -7.57 18.32 -3.12
CA TYR A 187 -8.70 17.86 -3.92
C TYR A 187 -8.77 18.53 -5.28
N ASP A 188 -8.63 19.86 -5.35
CA ASP A 188 -8.70 20.62 -6.60
C ASP A 188 -7.64 20.19 -7.61
N SER A 189 -6.39 19.96 -7.15
CA SER A 189 -5.30 19.46 -8.02
C SER A 189 -5.58 18.04 -8.52
N ILE A 190 -6.12 17.17 -7.65
CA ILE A 190 -6.50 15.79 -8.01
C ILE A 190 -7.65 15.79 -9.00
N LEU A 191 -8.66 16.66 -8.80
CA LEU A 191 -9.81 16.78 -9.66
C LEU A 191 -9.39 17.26 -11.07
N ASP A 192 -8.54 18.29 -11.15
CA ASP A 192 -7.98 18.78 -12.41
C ASP A 192 -7.19 17.68 -13.15
N ALA A 193 -6.32 16.95 -12.44
CA ALA A 193 -5.57 15.84 -13.01
C ALA A 193 -6.48 14.70 -13.49
N ALA A 194 -7.56 14.39 -12.75
CA ALA A 194 -8.56 13.41 -13.17
C ALA A 194 -9.31 13.84 -14.43
N GLN A 195 -9.69 15.14 -14.54
CA GLN A 195 -10.33 15.70 -15.73
C GLN A 195 -9.41 15.64 -16.97
N LYS A 196 -8.12 15.85 -16.77
CA LYS A 196 -7.08 15.74 -17.82
C LYS A 196 -6.72 14.31 -18.17
N ASN A 197 -7.29 13.32 -17.49
CA ASN A 197 -6.96 11.89 -17.63
C ASN A 197 -5.48 11.55 -17.35
N THR A 198 -4.78 12.34 -16.52
CA THR A 198 -3.41 12.04 -16.09
C THR A 198 -3.36 11.02 -14.97
N LEU A 199 -4.48 10.71 -14.33
CA LEU A 199 -4.62 9.74 -13.26
C LEU A 199 -5.45 8.53 -13.69
N GLY A 200 -4.90 7.33 -13.54
CA GLY A 200 -5.58 6.06 -13.83
C GLY A 200 -6.10 5.35 -12.59
N MET A 201 -5.39 5.51 -11.47
CA MET A 201 -5.82 4.92 -10.20
C MET A 201 -5.39 5.80 -9.03
N ILE A 202 -6.23 5.84 -8.01
CA ILE A 202 -5.91 6.40 -6.68
C ILE A 202 -6.31 5.38 -5.64
N VAL A 203 -5.35 4.95 -4.80
CA VAL A 203 -5.62 4.16 -3.61
C VAL A 203 -5.58 5.07 -2.39
N SER A 204 -6.75 5.27 -1.77
CA SER A 204 -6.85 6.09 -0.56
C SER A 204 -7.43 5.25 0.58
N ALA A 205 -6.55 4.81 1.48
CA ALA A 205 -6.89 3.93 2.58
C ALA A 205 -7.77 4.64 3.63
N ILE A 206 -9.08 4.41 3.60
CA ILE A 206 -10.02 5.03 4.57
C ILE A 206 -9.86 4.44 5.96
N GLN A 207 -9.52 3.17 6.06
CA GLN A 207 -9.39 2.30 7.23
C GLN A 207 -10.70 2.03 7.98
N SER A 208 -11.63 2.98 8.09
CA SER A 208 -12.97 2.80 8.63
C SER A 208 -13.93 3.85 8.04
N GLY A 209 -15.20 3.52 7.94
CA GLY A 209 -16.28 4.46 7.60
C GLY A 209 -16.77 5.28 8.77
N SER A 210 -16.43 4.90 10.01
CA SER A 210 -16.85 5.56 11.24
C SER A 210 -15.93 6.71 11.64
N GLU A 211 -16.49 7.92 11.79
CA GLU A 211 -15.72 9.08 12.25
C GLU A 211 -15.12 8.87 13.65
N ARG A 212 -15.81 8.14 14.55
CA ARG A 212 -15.29 7.83 15.89
C ARG A 212 -14.06 6.92 15.78
N ILE A 213 -14.12 5.87 15.01
CA ILE A 213 -13.00 4.94 14.81
C ILE A 213 -11.83 5.65 14.12
N ILE A 214 -12.07 6.46 13.09
CA ILE A 214 -11.05 7.27 12.42
C ILE A 214 -10.34 8.22 13.40
N LYS A 215 -11.09 8.82 14.32
CA LYS A 215 -10.52 9.66 15.37
C LYS A 215 -9.64 8.86 16.34
N LEU A 216 -10.08 7.67 16.77
CA LEU A 216 -9.29 6.75 17.61
C LEU A 216 -8.03 6.25 16.87
N MET A 217 -8.12 6.03 15.56
CA MET A 217 -6.97 5.73 14.70
C MET A 217 -6.02 6.91 14.52
N ARG A 218 -6.32 8.09 15.11
CA ARG A 218 -5.59 9.37 14.91
C ARG A 218 -5.50 9.80 13.44
N ARG A 219 -6.48 9.42 12.64
CA ARG A 219 -6.60 9.84 11.24
C ARG A 219 -7.54 11.04 11.16
N LYS A 220 -7.09 12.09 10.46
CA LYS A 220 -7.87 13.31 10.28
C LYS A 220 -8.48 13.31 8.87
N ALA A 221 -9.71 12.85 8.74
CA ALA A 221 -10.48 12.93 7.52
C ALA A 221 -11.96 13.13 7.86
N ASP A 222 -12.61 14.04 7.14
CA ASP A 222 -14.07 14.18 7.16
C ASP A 222 -14.64 13.15 6.20
N MET A 223 -15.32 12.13 6.73
CA MET A 223 -15.82 11.01 5.94
C MET A 223 -16.93 11.43 4.97
N ASN A 224 -17.73 12.45 5.33
CA ASN A 224 -18.76 12.98 4.45
C ASN A 224 -18.18 13.76 3.27
N GLN A 225 -17.14 14.58 3.51
CA GLN A 225 -16.42 15.26 2.44
C GLN A 225 -15.68 14.26 1.55
N LEU A 226 -15.06 13.25 2.13
CA LEU A 226 -14.36 12.21 1.39
C LEU A 226 -15.31 11.41 0.47
N LYS A 227 -16.51 11.08 0.97
CA LYS A 227 -17.55 10.44 0.18
C LYS A 227 -17.96 11.30 -1.03
N LYS A 228 -18.18 12.61 -0.81
CA LYS A 228 -18.49 13.54 -1.90
C LYS A 228 -17.36 13.60 -2.92
N ALA A 229 -16.12 13.70 -2.45
CA ALA A 229 -14.92 13.74 -3.31
C ALA A 229 -14.81 12.49 -4.19
N PHE A 230 -15.02 11.29 -3.64
CA PHE A 230 -14.99 10.05 -4.43
C PHE A 230 -16.08 9.99 -5.48
N LEU A 231 -17.32 10.37 -5.12
CA LEU A 231 -18.43 10.39 -6.07
C LEU A 231 -18.21 11.40 -7.19
N GLU A 232 -17.64 12.56 -6.89
CA GLU A 232 -17.33 13.57 -7.89
C GLU A 232 -16.19 13.14 -8.82
N LEU A 233 -15.11 12.58 -8.28
CA LEU A 233 -14.02 12.00 -9.06
C LEU A 233 -14.53 10.94 -10.04
N LYS A 234 -15.42 10.03 -9.62
CA LYS A 234 -16.04 9.04 -10.49
C LYS A 234 -16.94 9.65 -11.55
N LYS A 235 -17.59 10.78 -11.25
CA LYS A 235 -18.45 11.49 -12.20
C LYS A 235 -17.62 12.18 -13.30
N VAL A 236 -16.52 12.83 -12.95
CA VAL A 236 -15.69 13.59 -13.92
C VAL A 236 -14.72 12.68 -14.69
N SER A 237 -14.29 11.58 -14.10
CA SER A 237 -13.41 10.59 -14.71
C SER A 237 -13.91 9.17 -14.41
N PRO A 238 -14.92 8.69 -15.19
CA PRO A 238 -15.53 7.36 -14.95
C PRO A 238 -14.55 6.19 -15.07
N GLN A 239 -13.45 6.36 -15.82
CA GLN A 239 -12.37 5.38 -15.99
C GLN A 239 -11.35 5.39 -14.84
N LEU A 240 -11.31 6.47 -14.03
CA LEU A 240 -10.43 6.53 -12.85
C LEU A 240 -10.83 5.42 -11.88
N ILE A 241 -9.84 4.64 -11.47
CA ILE A 241 -10.04 3.56 -10.51
C ILE A 241 -9.80 4.10 -9.11
N LEU A 242 -10.80 3.94 -8.25
CA LEU A 242 -10.70 4.30 -6.85
C LEU A 242 -10.50 3.04 -6.01
N GLY A 243 -9.36 2.96 -5.34
CA GLY A 243 -9.02 1.90 -4.41
C GLY A 243 -9.07 2.36 -2.96
N THR A 244 -9.26 1.41 -2.03
CA THR A 244 -9.22 1.67 -0.59
C THR A 244 -8.74 0.47 0.22
N GLU A 245 -8.44 0.74 1.48
CA GLU A 245 -8.14 -0.27 2.50
C GLU A 245 -9.02 -0.03 3.72
N VAL A 246 -9.47 -1.11 4.35
CA VAL A 246 -10.31 -1.08 5.56
C VAL A 246 -9.75 -2.06 6.59
N ILE A 247 -9.61 -1.58 7.83
CA ILE A 247 -9.25 -2.39 9.00
C ILE A 247 -10.52 -2.75 9.76
N ILE A 248 -10.75 -4.04 9.97
CA ILE A 248 -11.92 -4.60 10.64
C ILE A 248 -11.53 -5.11 12.02
N GLY A 249 -12.34 -4.79 13.01
CA GLY A 249 -12.11 -5.20 14.40
C GLY A 249 -11.05 -4.35 15.10
N PHE A 250 -10.94 -3.07 14.73
CA PHE A 250 -10.17 -2.10 15.51
C PHE A 250 -10.71 -2.06 16.96
N PRO A 251 -9.87 -1.85 17.99
CA PRO A 251 -10.34 -1.79 19.38
C PRO A 251 -11.54 -0.88 19.54
N THR A 252 -12.53 -1.32 20.29
CA THR A 252 -13.84 -0.65 20.54
C THR A 252 -14.79 -0.56 19.34
N GLU A 253 -14.42 -1.03 18.15
CA GLU A 253 -15.32 -1.01 16.99
C GLU A 253 -16.60 -1.80 17.28
N THR A 254 -17.75 -1.21 16.98
CA THR A 254 -19.08 -1.82 17.09
C THR A 254 -19.57 -2.37 15.75
N ASP A 255 -20.63 -3.20 15.77
CA ASP A 255 -21.22 -3.70 14.53
C ASP A 255 -21.86 -2.57 13.70
N THR A 256 -22.41 -1.53 14.36
CA THR A 256 -22.91 -0.33 13.67
C THR A 256 -21.81 0.40 12.90
N GLU A 257 -20.62 0.49 13.46
CA GLU A 257 -19.48 1.16 12.82
C GLU A 257 -18.87 0.32 11.69
N LEU A 258 -18.96 -1.00 11.79
CA LEU A 258 -18.69 -1.88 10.66
C LEU A 258 -19.65 -1.60 9.50
N GLU A 259 -20.96 -1.45 9.78
CA GLU A 259 -21.96 -1.12 8.75
C GLU A 259 -21.69 0.26 8.11
N GLU A 260 -21.19 1.24 8.87
CA GLU A 260 -20.75 2.53 8.31
C GLU A 260 -19.61 2.33 7.29
N SER A 261 -18.67 1.42 7.57
CA SER A 261 -17.56 1.11 6.68
C SER A 261 -18.04 0.38 5.42
N ILE A 262 -18.92 -0.60 5.56
CA ILE A 262 -19.56 -1.30 4.44
C ILE A 262 -20.32 -0.32 3.56
N LYS A 263 -21.17 0.50 4.19
CA LYS A 263 -21.98 1.51 3.49
C LYS A 263 -21.09 2.52 2.75
N PHE A 264 -19.99 2.96 3.35
CA PHE A 264 -19.07 3.87 2.67
C PHE A 264 -18.55 3.26 1.37
N VAL A 265 -18.04 2.03 1.40
CA VAL A 265 -17.50 1.34 0.22
C VAL A 265 -18.57 1.16 -0.86
N LEU A 266 -19.77 0.73 -0.49
CA LEU A 266 -20.87 0.48 -1.43
C LEU A 266 -21.41 1.78 -2.04
N ASP A 267 -21.68 2.80 -1.22
CA ASP A 267 -22.24 4.07 -1.65
C ASP A 267 -21.28 4.86 -2.57
N THR A 268 -19.97 4.78 -2.30
CA THR A 268 -18.94 5.44 -3.12
C THR A 268 -18.54 4.62 -4.34
N LYS A 269 -19.04 3.40 -4.46
CA LYS A 269 -18.71 2.47 -5.54
C LYS A 269 -17.20 2.33 -5.73
N ILE A 270 -16.48 2.15 -4.62
CA ILE A 270 -15.04 1.85 -4.65
C ILE A 270 -14.79 0.69 -5.60
N ASP A 271 -13.86 0.84 -6.53
CA ASP A 271 -13.63 -0.15 -7.57
C ASP A 271 -12.84 -1.34 -7.08
N TRP A 272 -11.93 -1.12 -6.13
CA TRP A 272 -10.99 -2.13 -5.65
C TRP A 272 -10.56 -1.85 -4.22
N GLY A 273 -10.12 -2.86 -3.50
CA GLY A 273 -9.52 -2.64 -2.19
C GLY A 273 -9.18 -3.90 -1.41
N HIS A 274 -8.65 -3.62 -0.22
CA HIS A 274 -8.30 -4.64 0.75
C HIS A 274 -9.12 -4.49 2.04
N LEU A 275 -9.50 -5.63 2.61
CA LEU A 275 -9.97 -5.72 3.99
C LEU A 275 -8.89 -6.43 4.81
N PHE A 276 -8.47 -5.82 5.90
CA PHE A 276 -7.53 -6.36 6.86
C PHE A 276 -8.22 -6.58 8.21
N ILE A 277 -7.94 -7.71 8.85
CA ILE A 277 -8.28 -7.88 10.27
C ILE A 277 -7.26 -7.08 11.08
N PHE A 278 -7.73 -6.29 12.04
CA PHE A 278 -6.85 -5.58 12.97
C PHE A 278 -5.90 -6.56 13.67
N SER A 279 -4.62 -6.33 13.51
CA SER A 279 -3.52 -7.09 14.11
C SER A 279 -2.78 -6.18 15.09
N PRO A 280 -2.90 -6.39 16.41
CA PRO A 280 -2.22 -5.55 17.40
C PRO A 280 -0.71 -5.72 17.27
N LYS A 281 0.00 -4.63 17.05
CA LYS A 281 1.46 -4.59 16.99
C LYS A 281 2.02 -4.02 18.29
N ASP A 282 2.94 -4.75 18.92
CA ASP A 282 3.55 -4.37 20.20
C ASP A 282 4.09 -2.93 20.14
N GLY A 283 3.84 -2.17 21.20
CA GLY A 283 4.24 -0.77 21.31
C GLY A 283 3.34 0.26 20.61
N THR A 284 2.34 -0.18 19.84
CA THR A 284 1.35 0.74 19.27
C THR A 284 0.27 1.08 20.30
N GLU A 285 -0.28 2.30 20.21
CA GLU A 285 -1.36 2.74 21.10
C GLU A 285 -2.61 1.87 20.96
N ALA A 286 -2.97 1.49 19.73
CA ALA A 286 -4.11 0.63 19.48
C ALA A 286 -3.95 -0.76 20.09
N ALA A 287 -2.73 -1.31 20.18
CA ALA A 287 -2.49 -2.59 20.85
C ALA A 287 -2.64 -2.49 22.38
N ALA A 288 -2.44 -1.30 22.95
CA ALA A 288 -2.57 -1.03 24.38
C ALA A 288 -4.01 -0.65 24.83
N MET A 289 -4.95 -0.48 23.90
CA MET A 289 -6.35 -0.21 24.22
C MET A 289 -6.99 -1.42 24.92
N GLU A 290 -7.77 -1.17 26.00
CA GLU A 290 -8.35 -2.23 26.82
C GLU A 290 -9.42 -3.05 26.09
N GLU A 291 -10.29 -2.39 25.30
CA GLU A 291 -11.41 -3.02 24.61
C GLU A 291 -11.00 -3.62 23.23
N GLN A 292 -10.13 -4.61 23.26
CA GLN A 292 -9.78 -5.38 22.06
C GLN A 292 -10.98 -6.22 21.57
N VAL A 293 -11.25 -6.19 20.29
CA VAL A 293 -12.29 -7.03 19.69
C VAL A 293 -11.81 -8.49 19.63
N ASP A 294 -12.65 -9.42 20.11
CA ASP A 294 -12.35 -10.85 20.05
C ASP A 294 -12.13 -11.36 18.62
N GLU A 295 -11.19 -12.30 18.43
CA GLU A 295 -10.84 -12.81 17.09
C GLU A 295 -12.02 -13.46 16.37
N ASN A 296 -12.91 -14.17 17.10
CA ASN A 296 -14.11 -14.78 16.49
C ASN A 296 -15.10 -13.69 16.03
N ILE A 297 -15.16 -12.56 16.74
CA ILE A 297 -15.98 -11.40 16.32
C ILE A 297 -15.37 -10.77 15.08
N LYS A 298 -14.06 -10.56 15.03
CA LYS A 298 -13.37 -10.04 13.82
C LYS A 298 -13.62 -10.93 12.60
N ILE A 299 -13.54 -12.27 12.77
CA ILE A 299 -13.82 -13.24 11.72
C ILE A 299 -15.28 -13.16 11.25
N LYS A 300 -16.23 -13.04 12.17
CA LYS A 300 -17.65 -12.85 11.81
C LYS A 300 -17.86 -11.56 11.02
N ARG A 301 -17.24 -10.46 11.45
CA ARG A 301 -17.35 -9.15 10.81
C ARG A 301 -16.76 -9.12 9.40
N ILE A 302 -15.57 -9.69 9.20
CA ILE A 302 -14.98 -9.74 7.85
C ILE A 302 -15.81 -10.63 6.91
N ASN A 303 -16.35 -11.74 7.39
CA ASN A 303 -17.23 -12.59 6.60
C ASN A 303 -18.54 -11.86 6.23
N HIS A 304 -19.12 -11.11 7.16
CA HIS A 304 -20.30 -10.29 6.88
C HIS A 304 -19.98 -9.21 5.81
N PHE A 305 -18.85 -8.53 5.92
CA PHE A 305 -18.43 -7.56 4.89
C PHE A 305 -18.29 -8.22 3.51
N ILE A 306 -17.67 -9.41 3.45
CA ILE A 306 -17.53 -10.21 2.22
C ILE A 306 -18.91 -10.55 1.62
N GLU A 307 -19.88 -10.94 2.44
CA GLU A 307 -21.24 -11.24 1.99
C GLU A 307 -21.91 -10.00 1.39
N GLN A 308 -21.77 -8.84 2.04
CA GLN A 308 -22.31 -7.58 1.53
C GLN A 308 -21.65 -7.17 0.21
N LEU A 309 -20.34 -7.33 0.07
CA LEU A 309 -19.63 -7.07 -1.19
C LEU A 309 -20.15 -7.99 -2.30
N LYS A 310 -20.26 -9.28 -2.06
CA LYS A 310 -20.76 -10.27 -3.04
C LYS A 310 -22.21 -9.99 -3.47
N ALA A 311 -23.05 -9.58 -2.52
CA ALA A 311 -24.44 -9.21 -2.78
C ALA A 311 -24.58 -7.93 -3.63
N ASN A 312 -23.50 -7.12 -3.74
CA ASN A 312 -23.46 -5.87 -4.49
C ASN A 312 -22.49 -5.92 -5.68
N ASP A 313 -22.37 -7.06 -6.34
CA ASP A 313 -21.59 -7.27 -7.57
C ASP A 313 -20.07 -7.02 -7.42
N TYR A 314 -19.50 -7.39 -6.27
CA TYR A 314 -18.06 -7.47 -6.08
C TYR A 314 -17.56 -8.91 -6.17
N LEU A 315 -16.41 -9.08 -6.78
CA LEU A 315 -15.61 -10.28 -6.70
C LEU A 315 -14.70 -10.18 -5.48
N VAL A 316 -14.55 -11.28 -4.76
CA VAL A 316 -13.80 -11.31 -3.50
C VAL A 316 -12.88 -12.51 -3.47
N HIS A 317 -11.62 -12.27 -3.13
CA HIS A 317 -10.60 -13.29 -2.90
C HIS A 317 -10.01 -13.14 -1.50
N LYS A 318 -9.88 -14.26 -0.78
CA LYS A 318 -9.21 -14.30 0.52
C LYS A 318 -7.83 -14.92 0.34
N GLU A 319 -6.80 -14.18 0.70
CA GLU A 319 -5.43 -14.68 0.68
C GLU A 319 -5.18 -15.65 1.83
N GLU A 320 -4.67 -16.85 1.52
CA GLU A 320 -4.44 -17.89 2.52
C GLU A 320 -3.37 -17.50 3.54
N LYS A 321 -2.31 -16.81 3.10
CA LYS A 321 -1.14 -16.53 3.94
C LYS A 321 -1.28 -15.26 4.77
N SER A 322 -1.73 -14.17 4.19
CA SER A 322 -1.85 -12.87 4.88
C SER A 322 -3.19 -12.68 5.55
N GLN A 323 -4.18 -13.55 5.26
CA GLN A 323 -5.58 -13.41 5.64
C GLN A 323 -6.23 -12.10 5.14
N ALA A 324 -5.55 -11.36 4.29
CA ALA A 324 -6.13 -10.20 3.63
C ALA A 324 -7.24 -10.65 2.68
N VAL A 325 -8.25 -9.81 2.56
CA VAL A 325 -9.33 -10.02 1.59
C VAL A 325 -9.22 -8.94 0.53
N ILE A 326 -9.07 -9.35 -0.71
CA ILE A 326 -9.04 -8.46 -1.86
C ILE A 326 -10.43 -8.45 -2.47
N PHE A 327 -10.95 -7.28 -2.81
CA PHE A 327 -12.23 -7.15 -3.49
C PHE A 327 -12.13 -6.22 -4.71
N CYS A 328 -12.95 -6.49 -5.71
CA CYS A 328 -13.03 -5.68 -6.92
C CYS A 328 -14.45 -5.69 -7.48
N ARG A 329 -14.95 -4.54 -7.95
CA ARG A 329 -16.24 -4.49 -8.65
C ARG A 329 -16.19 -5.35 -9.92
N LYS A 330 -17.19 -6.20 -10.09
CA LYS A 330 -17.26 -7.15 -11.21
C LYS A 330 -17.18 -6.44 -12.58
N GLU A 331 -17.85 -5.32 -12.73
CA GLU A 331 -17.83 -4.53 -13.96
C GLU A 331 -16.41 -4.04 -14.32
N VAL A 332 -15.66 -3.54 -13.32
CA VAL A 332 -14.29 -3.04 -13.50
C VAL A 332 -13.37 -4.19 -13.85
N CYS A 333 -13.56 -5.30 -13.13
CA CYS A 333 -12.86 -6.53 -13.35
C CYS A 333 -13.03 -7.05 -14.79
N MET A 334 -14.23 -7.13 -15.30
CA MET A 334 -14.52 -7.63 -16.66
C MET A 334 -13.96 -6.73 -17.77
N LYS A 335 -14.17 -5.40 -17.67
CA LYS A 335 -13.60 -4.43 -18.62
C LYS A 335 -12.09 -4.50 -18.73
N SER A 336 -11.41 -4.77 -17.66
CA SER A 336 -9.97 -4.85 -17.62
C SER A 336 -9.42 -6.15 -18.23
N ARG A 337 -10.19 -7.25 -18.21
CA ARG A 337 -9.88 -8.47 -18.96
C ARG A 337 -9.87 -8.24 -20.47
N GLU A 338 -10.86 -7.50 -20.96
CA GLU A 338 -11.01 -7.19 -22.38
C GLU A 338 -9.93 -6.22 -22.90
N ALA A 339 -9.42 -5.35 -22.03
CA ALA A 339 -8.43 -4.32 -22.37
C ALA A 339 -6.97 -4.77 -22.32
N ASP A 340 -6.69 -6.06 -22.07
CA ASP A 340 -5.34 -6.61 -21.85
C ASP A 340 -4.51 -5.82 -20.81
N ASN A 341 -5.19 -5.27 -19.80
CA ASN A 341 -4.66 -4.38 -18.79
C ASN A 341 -3.93 -5.19 -17.71
N VAL A 342 -2.60 -5.15 -17.71
CA VAL A 342 -1.73 -6.01 -16.91
C VAL A 342 -1.84 -5.79 -15.40
N PHE A 343 -2.12 -4.57 -14.92
CA PHE A 343 -2.37 -4.33 -13.49
C PHE A 343 -3.51 -5.22 -13.00
N TRP A 344 -4.58 -5.25 -13.76
CA TRP A 344 -5.73 -6.07 -13.46
C TRP A 344 -5.46 -7.55 -13.68
N LYS A 345 -4.55 -7.91 -14.59
CA LYS A 345 -4.22 -9.31 -14.82
C LYS A 345 -3.65 -9.96 -13.55
N HIS A 346 -2.79 -9.27 -12.79
CA HIS A 346 -2.31 -9.79 -11.51
C HIS A 346 -3.42 -9.83 -10.45
N CYS A 347 -4.22 -8.76 -10.31
CA CYS A 347 -5.42 -8.78 -9.47
C CYS A 347 -6.40 -9.85 -9.96
N PHE A 348 -6.53 -10.06 -11.28
CA PHE A 348 -7.41 -11.06 -11.89
C PHE A 348 -6.95 -12.48 -11.66
N ASP A 349 -5.69 -12.77 -11.89
CA ASP A 349 -5.14 -14.10 -11.67
C ASP A 349 -5.25 -14.49 -10.19
N THR A 350 -5.32 -13.50 -9.30
CA THR A 350 -5.52 -13.67 -7.86
C THR A 350 -7.00 -13.75 -7.47
N ILE A 351 -7.86 -12.86 -8.01
CA ILE A 351 -9.29 -12.73 -7.62
C ILE A 351 -10.21 -13.57 -8.49
N CYS A 352 -9.86 -13.75 -9.77
CA CYS A 352 -10.65 -14.47 -10.77
C CYS A 352 -9.79 -15.53 -11.45
N PRO A 353 -9.56 -16.70 -10.84
CA PRO A 353 -8.91 -17.79 -11.52
C PRO A 353 -9.70 -18.10 -12.79
N ASN A 354 -8.98 -18.40 -13.90
CA ASN A 354 -9.61 -18.78 -15.15
C ASN A 354 -10.53 -19.99 -14.93
N GLU A 355 -11.48 -20.22 -15.84
CA GLU A 355 -12.49 -21.28 -15.77
C GLU A 355 -11.89 -22.70 -15.55
N GLN A 356 -10.58 -22.87 -15.67
CA GLN A 356 -9.87 -24.13 -15.47
C GLN A 356 -9.21 -24.27 -14.09
N GLY A 357 -9.38 -23.30 -13.17
CA GLY A 357 -8.85 -23.38 -11.78
C GLY A 357 -7.32 -23.42 -11.68
N LYS A 358 -6.59 -23.14 -12.77
CA LYS A 358 -5.12 -23.12 -12.78
C LYS A 358 -4.62 -21.70 -12.51
N ARG A 359 -3.90 -21.55 -11.41
CA ARG A 359 -3.09 -20.35 -11.14
C ARG A 359 -1.88 -20.35 -12.09
N ASN A 360 -1.77 -19.36 -12.94
CA ASN A 360 -0.51 -19.12 -13.67
C ASN A 360 0.42 -18.33 -12.74
N TYR A 361 1.38 -19.02 -12.15
CA TYR A 361 2.50 -18.43 -11.44
C TYR A 361 3.58 -17.99 -12.44
#